data_a71b4f47b7342fac01b292387027d8d0
#
_entry.id   a71b4f47b7342fac01b292387027d8d0
#
_cell.length_a   1.000
_cell.length_b   1.000
_cell.length_c   1.000
_cell.angle_alpha   90.00
_cell.angle_beta   90.00
_cell.angle_gamma   90.00
#
_symmetry.space_group_name_H-M   'P 1'
#
loop_
_entity.id
_entity.type
_entity.pdbx_description
1 polymer ?
#
loop_
_entity_poly.entity_id
_entity_poly.type
_entity_poly.pdbx_seq_one_letter_code
_entity_poly.pdbx_strand_id
1 'polypeptide(L)'
;MKKSIAVLLATVAGTQASAQTTTDSGIYTVDQAAAGRAVYADQCAVCHGRDLEGGEAGPELRGITFRNRWRTLPLEEFVDLTVQTMPLTNPAGLSPAAYANVVAYILSRSGFAAGDTTLTTDAGQLASIVFAEPRTTTAVELPAVEEPDGVLVEWLHHRGDPGSKNYSPLDLINQDNVDRLEIAWRWKSDNFGPTPWENLQTTPIMANGVLYATAGYRRTVVAIDAATGETLWMYRIDEGSRGDNAPRKGPGRGVAYRRDGDEETIYVISPGYRLVALDARTGRPRPTFGDSGIVDLKANLGQDLDLDTAPVGASSPPIVVNDVVIVGAAMPAGGAPPTKEMPVGNVTGYDAVTGERLWIFHTIPQPGEHGHDTWEADSW
;
A
#
# COMPACT_ATOMS: atom_id res chain seq x y z
N MET A 1 -32.32 -4.52 66.17
CA MET A 1 -30.95 -4.62 65.58
C MET A 1 -31.04 -4.17 64.12
N LYS A 2 -30.67 -2.91 63.81
CA LYS A 2 -30.71 -2.36 62.50
C LYS A 2 -29.26 -2.55 61.89
N LYS A 3 -29.11 -3.31 60.81
CA LYS A 3 -27.85 -3.45 60.08
C LYS A 3 -27.80 -2.38 59.03
N SER A 4 -26.85 -1.44 59.15
CA SER A 4 -26.53 -0.44 58.15
C SER A 4 -25.60 -1.10 57.10
N ILE A 5 -26.02 -1.07 55.85
CA ILE A 5 -25.20 -1.47 54.71
C ILE A 5 -24.49 -0.22 54.19
N ALA A 6 -23.18 -0.19 54.30
CA ALA A 6 -22.34 0.85 53.69
C ALA A 6 -22.09 0.49 52.22
N VAL A 7 -22.57 1.32 51.30
CA VAL A 7 -22.29 1.21 49.88
C VAL A 7 -20.98 1.92 49.62
N LEU A 8 -19.93 1.16 49.21
CA LEU A 8 -18.65 1.69 48.78
C LEU A 8 -18.79 2.12 47.30
N LEU A 9 -18.82 3.42 47.06
CA LEU A 9 -18.70 3.96 45.68
C LEU A 9 -17.22 3.89 45.25
N ALA A 10 -16.92 2.97 44.36
CA ALA A 10 -15.63 2.93 43.68
C ALA A 10 -15.64 3.97 42.54
N THR A 11 -14.91 5.05 42.72
CA THR A 11 -14.62 6.01 41.64
C THR A 11 -13.65 5.37 40.67
N VAL A 12 -14.15 4.99 39.48
CA VAL A 12 -13.31 4.62 38.33
C VAL A 12 -12.69 5.91 37.79
N ALA A 13 -11.41 6.11 38.07
CA ALA A 13 -10.61 7.14 37.42
C ALA A 13 -10.40 6.69 35.96
N GLY A 14 -11.20 7.25 35.06
CA GLY A 14 -10.97 7.10 33.63
C GLY A 14 -9.65 7.77 33.24
N THR A 15 -8.65 7.00 32.87
CA THR A 15 -7.47 7.50 32.17
C THR A 15 -7.94 8.03 30.81
N GLN A 16 -8.05 9.35 30.68
CA GLN A 16 -8.19 10.00 29.39
C GLN A 16 -6.89 9.74 28.63
N ALA A 17 -6.92 8.86 27.65
CA ALA A 17 -5.86 8.79 26.63
C ALA A 17 -5.81 10.18 25.98
N SER A 18 -4.72 10.91 26.16
CA SER A 18 -4.49 12.18 25.42
C SER A 18 -4.47 11.83 23.92
N ALA A 19 -5.33 12.50 23.15
CA ALA A 19 -5.35 12.34 21.70
C ALA A 19 -3.94 12.69 21.17
N GLN A 20 -3.37 11.78 20.37
CA GLN A 20 -2.06 11.97 19.77
C GLN A 20 -2.11 13.18 18.83
N THR A 21 -1.13 14.08 18.93
CA THR A 21 -1.03 15.23 18.03
C THR A 21 -0.68 14.75 16.63
N THR A 22 -1.43 15.21 15.64
CA THR A 22 -1.19 14.85 14.24
C THR A 22 -0.95 16.09 13.38
N THR A 23 -0.49 15.89 12.15
CA THR A 23 -0.33 16.98 11.18
C THR A 23 -1.64 17.68 10.82
N ASP A 24 -2.81 17.12 11.14
CA ASP A 24 -4.12 17.77 10.98
C ASP A 24 -4.48 18.68 12.19
N SER A 25 -3.65 18.73 13.23
CA SER A 25 -3.90 19.50 14.46
C SER A 25 -3.45 20.98 14.36
N GLY A 26 -3.16 21.49 13.17
CA GLY A 26 -2.74 22.88 13.01
C GLY A 26 -1.36 23.20 13.60
N ILE A 27 -0.37 22.39 13.27
CA ILE A 27 0.98 22.37 13.85
C ILE A 27 1.94 23.43 13.28
N TYR A 28 1.50 24.24 12.35
CA TYR A 28 2.28 25.33 11.73
C TYR A 28 1.37 26.53 11.44
N THR A 29 1.95 27.72 11.27
CA THR A 29 1.18 28.93 10.97
C THR A 29 1.13 29.24 9.48
N VAL A 30 0.10 30.01 9.06
CA VAL A 30 0.00 30.52 7.68
C VAL A 30 1.23 31.31 7.27
N ASP A 31 1.77 32.12 8.17
CA ASP A 31 2.96 32.93 7.90
C ASP A 31 4.20 32.08 7.68
N GLN A 32 4.35 30.95 8.41
CA GLN A 32 5.43 30.00 8.15
C GLN A 32 5.31 29.38 6.77
N ALA A 33 4.13 28.95 6.38
CA ALA A 33 3.91 28.38 5.05
C ALA A 33 4.18 29.42 3.94
N ALA A 34 3.80 30.67 4.15
CA ALA A 34 4.08 31.75 3.21
C ALA A 34 5.60 32.04 3.10
N ALA A 35 6.31 32.10 4.22
CA ALA A 35 7.77 32.25 4.24
C ALA A 35 8.48 31.05 3.60
N GLY A 36 7.96 29.83 3.85
CA GLY A 36 8.48 28.57 3.29
C GLY A 36 8.37 28.51 1.78
N ARG A 37 7.36 29.13 1.18
CA ARG A 37 7.21 29.19 -0.28
C ARG A 37 8.41 29.82 -0.95
N ALA A 38 8.97 30.89 -0.39
CA ALA A 38 10.15 31.56 -0.96
C ALA A 38 11.38 30.66 -0.89
N VAL A 39 11.61 30.02 0.26
CA VAL A 39 12.71 29.05 0.43
C VAL A 39 12.57 27.87 -0.54
N TYR A 40 11.36 27.34 -0.68
CA TYR A 40 11.07 26.24 -1.59
C TYR A 40 11.38 26.61 -3.04
N ALA A 41 10.89 27.77 -3.50
CA ALA A 41 11.09 28.24 -4.87
C ALA A 41 12.58 28.39 -5.23
N ASP A 42 13.40 28.82 -4.28
CA ASP A 42 14.84 29.05 -4.46
C ASP A 42 15.67 27.76 -4.34
N GLN A 43 15.35 26.89 -3.38
CA GLN A 43 16.22 25.79 -2.97
C GLN A 43 15.74 24.40 -3.38
N CYS A 44 14.43 24.23 -3.64
CA CYS A 44 13.81 22.91 -3.78
C CYS A 44 13.14 22.68 -5.15
N ALA A 45 12.57 23.75 -5.72
CA ALA A 45 11.71 23.65 -6.91
C ALA A 45 12.43 23.12 -8.16
N VAL A 46 13.75 23.30 -8.27
CA VAL A 46 14.54 22.82 -9.39
C VAL A 46 14.50 21.30 -9.55
N CYS A 47 14.38 20.57 -8.42
CA CYS A 47 14.29 19.11 -8.40
C CYS A 47 12.88 18.61 -8.19
N HIS A 48 12.09 19.27 -7.30
CA HIS A 48 10.78 18.81 -6.87
C HIS A 48 9.59 19.46 -7.60
N GLY A 49 9.86 20.24 -8.66
CA GLY A 49 8.83 20.96 -9.42
C GLY A 49 8.34 22.24 -8.75
N ARG A 50 7.79 23.18 -9.53
CA ARG A 50 7.34 24.49 -9.01
C ARG A 50 6.15 24.38 -8.06
N ASP A 51 5.29 23.42 -8.33
CA ASP A 51 4.08 23.13 -7.58
C ASP A 51 4.19 21.86 -6.73
N LEU A 52 5.40 21.42 -6.40
CA LEU A 52 5.70 20.21 -5.64
C LEU A 52 5.30 18.90 -6.37
N GLU A 53 5.08 18.94 -7.66
CA GLU A 53 4.64 17.84 -8.51
C GLU A 53 5.73 16.79 -8.77
N GLY A 54 6.94 17.06 -8.34
CA GLY A 54 8.09 16.20 -8.62
C GLY A 54 8.67 16.43 -10.01
N GLY A 55 9.71 15.68 -10.35
CA GLY A 55 10.41 15.74 -11.62
C GLY A 55 11.33 14.56 -11.81
N GLU A 56 12.23 14.60 -12.78
CA GLU A 56 13.22 13.54 -12.96
C GLU A 56 14.24 13.48 -11.82
N ALA A 57 14.50 14.62 -11.19
CA ALA A 57 15.52 14.77 -10.15
C ALA A 57 15.01 14.62 -8.72
N GLY A 58 13.70 14.71 -8.47
CA GLY A 58 13.12 14.59 -7.14
C GLY A 58 11.67 14.14 -7.13
N PRO A 59 11.21 13.45 -6.06
CA PRO A 59 9.84 13.00 -5.94
C PRO A 59 8.86 14.16 -5.74
N GLU A 60 7.57 13.90 -5.97
CA GLU A 60 6.50 14.82 -5.58
C GLU A 60 6.47 15.00 -4.05
N LEU A 61 6.20 16.22 -3.60
CA LEU A 61 6.12 16.60 -2.19
C LEU A 61 4.71 17.04 -1.80
N ARG A 62 3.70 16.64 -2.53
CA ARG A 62 2.28 16.92 -2.29
C ARG A 62 1.41 15.73 -2.67
N GLY A 63 0.12 15.88 -2.42
CA GLY A 63 -0.86 14.92 -2.89
C GLY A 63 -0.90 13.62 -2.10
N ILE A 64 -1.58 12.64 -2.71
CA ILE A 64 -1.90 11.38 -2.04
C ILE A 64 -0.67 10.49 -1.83
N THR A 65 0.28 10.50 -2.77
CA THR A 65 1.52 9.72 -2.67
C THR A 65 2.40 10.21 -1.54
N PHE A 66 2.58 11.53 -1.40
CA PHE A 66 3.31 12.13 -0.28
C PHE A 66 2.64 11.80 1.06
N ARG A 67 1.33 11.99 1.18
CA ARG A 67 0.58 11.69 2.42
C ARG A 67 0.68 10.21 2.80
N ASN A 68 0.59 9.29 1.83
CA ASN A 68 0.70 7.85 2.08
C ASN A 68 2.11 7.43 2.47
N ARG A 69 3.14 8.07 1.92
CA ARG A 69 4.52 7.78 2.32
C ARG A 69 4.74 8.00 3.81
N TRP A 70 4.28 9.13 4.31
CA TRP A 70 4.58 9.59 5.65
C TRP A 70 3.51 9.23 6.70
N ARG A 71 2.34 8.74 6.27
CA ARG A 71 1.24 8.42 7.20
C ARG A 71 1.73 7.58 8.37
N THR A 72 1.22 7.89 9.56
CA THR A 72 1.56 7.22 10.84
C THR A 72 3.01 7.32 11.30
N LEU A 73 3.91 7.88 10.48
CA LEU A 73 5.28 8.11 10.88
C LEU A 73 5.39 9.42 11.71
N PRO A 74 6.36 9.52 12.64
CA PRO A 74 6.68 10.77 13.30
C PRO A 74 7.09 11.85 12.30
N LEU A 75 6.66 13.08 12.54
CA LEU A 75 7.07 14.23 11.72
C LEU A 75 8.59 14.44 11.76
N GLU A 76 9.23 14.02 12.84
CA GLU A 76 10.68 14.03 13.02
C GLU A 76 11.39 13.33 11.84
N GLU A 77 10.94 12.17 11.42
CA GLU A 77 11.58 11.41 10.32
C GLU A 77 11.60 12.20 9.00
N PHE A 78 10.51 12.92 8.70
CA PHE A 78 10.45 13.76 7.50
C PHE A 78 11.34 14.98 7.62
N VAL A 79 11.35 15.65 8.78
CA VAL A 79 12.18 16.84 9.02
C VAL A 79 13.65 16.45 9.02
N ASP A 80 14.03 15.37 9.69
CA ASP A 80 15.41 14.88 9.74
C ASP A 80 15.93 14.51 8.35
N LEU A 81 15.12 13.75 7.57
CA LEU A 81 15.46 13.46 6.18
C LEU A 81 15.70 14.76 5.40
N THR A 82 14.80 15.74 5.55
CA THR A 82 14.89 17.00 4.84
C THR A 82 16.14 17.79 5.26
N VAL A 83 16.44 17.87 6.55
CA VAL A 83 17.63 18.58 7.06
C VAL A 83 18.92 17.90 6.62
N GLN A 84 18.99 16.56 6.73
CA GLN A 84 20.22 15.82 6.50
C GLN A 84 20.57 15.66 5.02
N THR A 85 19.57 15.69 4.13
CA THR A 85 19.79 15.39 2.72
C THR A 85 19.44 16.52 1.76
N MET A 86 18.74 17.56 2.20
CA MET A 86 18.27 18.66 1.34
C MET A 86 18.74 20.04 1.84
N PRO A 87 18.95 21.00 0.93
CA PRO A 87 19.05 20.84 -0.52
C PRO A 87 20.19 19.90 -0.89
N LEU A 88 20.03 19.08 -1.92
CA LEU A 88 21.04 18.06 -2.31
C LEU A 88 22.43 18.67 -2.59
N THR A 89 22.47 19.93 -3.05
CA THR A 89 23.70 20.68 -3.32
C THR A 89 24.36 21.24 -2.07
N ASN A 90 23.63 21.36 -0.95
CA ASN A 90 24.10 21.89 0.32
C ASN A 90 23.30 21.32 1.50
N PRO A 91 23.42 20.01 1.80
CA PRO A 91 22.71 19.38 2.93
C PRO A 91 23.01 20.07 4.25
N ALA A 92 22.01 20.21 5.09
CA ALA A 92 22.05 20.97 6.37
C ALA A 92 22.42 22.46 6.22
N GLY A 93 22.39 23.01 5.01
CA GLY A 93 22.85 24.37 4.73
C GLY A 93 21.86 25.49 5.01
N LEU A 94 20.59 25.17 5.34
CA LEU A 94 19.59 26.17 5.70
C LEU A 94 19.53 26.37 7.22
N SER A 95 19.03 27.54 7.66
CA SER A 95 18.76 27.76 9.08
C SER A 95 17.61 26.85 9.57
N PRO A 96 17.57 26.50 10.87
CA PRO A 96 16.44 25.73 11.44
C PRO A 96 15.07 26.36 11.12
N ALA A 97 14.98 27.69 11.19
CA ALA A 97 13.75 28.40 10.85
C ALA A 97 13.37 28.23 9.36
N ALA A 98 14.36 28.24 8.46
CA ALA A 98 14.09 28.02 7.02
C ALA A 98 13.62 26.59 6.73
N TYR A 99 14.19 25.59 7.40
CA TYR A 99 13.70 24.21 7.32
C TYR A 99 12.28 24.08 7.85
N ALA A 100 11.97 24.62 9.03
CA ALA A 100 10.62 24.61 9.60
C ALA A 100 9.61 25.28 8.65
N ASN A 101 9.97 26.40 8.05
CA ASN A 101 9.11 27.13 7.12
C ASN A 101 8.87 26.33 5.81
N VAL A 102 9.90 25.72 5.23
CA VAL A 102 9.70 24.92 4.02
C VAL A 102 8.89 23.67 4.30
N VAL A 103 9.05 23.04 5.46
CA VAL A 103 8.19 21.92 5.90
C VAL A 103 6.74 22.41 6.05
N ALA A 104 6.50 23.54 6.69
CA ALA A 104 5.16 24.14 6.80
C ALA A 104 4.53 24.40 5.43
N TYR A 105 5.30 24.88 4.46
CA TYR A 105 4.84 25.05 3.08
C TYR A 105 4.46 23.72 2.43
N ILE A 106 5.30 22.68 2.54
CA ILE A 106 5.01 21.34 2.01
C ILE A 106 3.74 20.77 2.64
N LEU A 107 3.58 20.87 3.96
CA LEU A 107 2.38 20.44 4.67
C LEU A 107 1.13 21.17 4.16
N SER A 108 1.23 22.51 3.97
CA SER A 108 0.10 23.30 3.45
C SER A 108 -0.33 22.86 2.06
N ARG A 109 0.64 22.56 1.19
CA ARG A 109 0.38 22.10 -0.20
C ARG A 109 -0.13 20.67 -0.25
N SER A 110 0.13 19.90 0.82
CA SER A 110 -0.37 18.53 0.97
C SER A 110 -1.73 18.46 1.68
N GLY A 111 -2.39 19.61 1.93
CA GLY A 111 -3.75 19.70 2.45
C GLY A 111 -3.87 19.51 3.96
N PHE A 112 -2.78 19.67 4.72
CA PHE A 112 -2.85 19.78 6.17
C PHE A 112 -3.21 21.23 6.57
N ALA A 113 -4.07 21.39 7.56
CA ALA A 113 -4.53 22.73 7.97
C ALA A 113 -3.46 23.47 8.79
N ALA A 114 -3.32 24.77 8.56
CA ALA A 114 -2.57 25.66 9.44
C ALA A 114 -3.33 25.91 10.76
N GLY A 115 -2.60 26.26 11.81
CA GLY A 115 -3.13 26.67 13.11
C GLY A 115 -2.33 27.82 13.70
N ASP A 116 -2.37 27.93 15.01
CA ASP A 116 -1.68 28.99 15.76
C ASP A 116 -0.32 28.55 16.34
N THR A 117 0.02 27.26 16.17
CA THR A 117 1.27 26.69 16.68
C THR A 117 2.40 26.93 15.70
N THR A 118 3.54 27.41 16.19
CA THR A 118 4.76 27.55 15.39
C THR A 118 5.49 26.21 15.29
N LEU A 119 5.68 25.71 14.09
CA LEU A 119 6.52 24.55 13.83
C LEU A 119 7.98 24.89 14.02
N THR A 120 8.73 24.03 14.68
CA THR A 120 10.19 24.16 14.84
C THR A 120 10.89 22.88 14.34
N THR A 121 12.22 22.88 14.37
CA THR A 121 13.03 21.66 14.11
C THR A 121 13.47 20.98 15.41
N ASP A 122 12.81 21.26 16.53
CA ASP A 122 13.07 20.62 17.81
C ASP A 122 12.61 19.16 17.79
N ALA A 123 13.53 18.24 18.02
CA ALA A 123 13.27 16.81 17.94
C ALA A 123 12.18 16.36 18.94
N GLY A 124 12.16 16.94 20.17
CA GLY A 124 11.15 16.59 21.16
C GLY A 124 9.74 16.99 20.75
N GLN A 125 9.59 18.15 20.09
CA GLN A 125 8.31 18.56 19.51
C GLN A 125 7.90 17.64 18.36
N LEU A 126 8.81 17.37 17.43
CA LEU A 126 8.55 16.62 16.20
C LEU A 126 8.22 15.16 16.46
N ALA A 127 8.89 14.51 17.40
CA ALA A 127 8.65 13.11 17.78
C ALA A 127 7.24 12.87 18.35
N SER A 128 6.63 13.90 18.95
CA SER A 128 5.28 13.84 19.50
C SER A 128 4.16 14.00 18.46
N ILE A 129 4.51 14.43 17.23
CA ILE A 129 3.58 14.69 16.15
C ILE A 129 3.70 13.55 15.13
N VAL A 130 2.59 12.94 14.75
CA VAL A 130 2.56 11.94 13.67
C VAL A 130 1.83 12.49 12.45
N PHE A 131 2.22 12.00 11.29
CA PHE A 131 1.44 12.27 10.08
C PHE A 131 0.05 11.68 10.20
N ALA A 132 -0.97 12.51 9.99
CA ALA A 132 -2.35 12.07 9.99
C ALA A 132 -2.59 11.02 8.91
N GLU A 133 -3.47 10.07 9.19
CA GLU A 133 -4.01 9.20 8.14
C GLU A 133 -4.62 10.05 7.01
N PRO A 134 -4.44 9.67 5.75
CA PRO A 134 -5.13 10.32 4.67
C PRO A 134 -6.63 10.32 4.97
N ARG A 135 -7.27 11.49 4.92
CA ARG A 135 -8.72 11.55 5.04
C ARG A 135 -9.29 10.61 4.02
N THR A 136 -10.19 9.75 4.46
CA THR A 136 -10.86 8.77 3.61
C THR A 136 -11.34 9.48 2.35
N THR A 137 -10.77 9.15 1.21
CA THR A 137 -11.23 9.68 -0.06
C THR A 137 -12.71 9.33 -0.21
N THR A 138 -13.53 10.31 -0.53
CA THR A 138 -14.84 10.06 -1.16
C THR A 138 -14.59 9.11 -2.32
N ALA A 139 -15.51 8.19 -2.59
CA ALA A 139 -15.40 7.33 -3.77
C ALA A 139 -15.02 8.21 -4.97
N VAL A 140 -13.90 7.88 -5.60
CA VAL A 140 -13.47 8.61 -6.80
C VAL A 140 -14.51 8.29 -7.86
N GLU A 141 -15.06 9.32 -8.47
CA GLU A 141 -15.83 9.14 -9.69
C GLU A 141 -14.83 8.60 -10.71
N LEU A 142 -15.02 7.35 -11.13
CA LEU A 142 -14.13 6.74 -12.10
C LEU A 142 -14.25 7.53 -13.40
N PRO A 143 -13.14 7.73 -14.15
CA PRO A 143 -13.19 8.41 -15.42
C PRO A 143 -14.25 7.75 -16.31
N ALA A 144 -15.08 8.56 -16.96
CA ALA A 144 -15.98 8.05 -17.97
C ALA A 144 -15.13 7.57 -19.14
N VAL A 145 -15.11 6.27 -19.37
CA VAL A 145 -14.46 5.72 -20.56
C VAL A 145 -15.37 5.95 -21.74
N GLU A 146 -15.07 6.96 -22.56
CA GLU A 146 -15.68 7.09 -23.88
C GLU A 146 -15.07 5.99 -24.77
N GLU A 147 -15.88 5.00 -25.10
CA GLU A 147 -15.49 3.92 -26.00
C GLU A 147 -15.42 4.44 -27.44
N PRO A 148 -14.25 4.44 -28.09
CA PRO A 148 -14.21 4.57 -29.54
C PRO A 148 -14.84 3.29 -30.11
N ASP A 149 -15.95 3.41 -30.81
CA ASP A 149 -16.68 2.31 -31.47
C ASP A 149 -17.29 1.22 -30.56
N GLY A 150 -17.51 1.47 -29.26
CA GLY A 150 -18.29 0.59 -28.39
C GLY A 150 -17.58 -0.69 -27.93
N VAL A 151 -16.25 -0.79 -28.02
CA VAL A 151 -15.49 -1.94 -27.56
C VAL A 151 -14.56 -1.53 -26.41
N LEU A 152 -15.02 -1.69 -25.18
CA LEU A 152 -14.14 -1.60 -24.01
C LEU A 152 -13.26 -2.83 -23.97
N VAL A 153 -11.96 -2.68 -24.23
CA VAL A 153 -11.00 -3.75 -24.04
C VAL A 153 -10.34 -3.60 -22.67
N GLU A 154 -10.77 -4.45 -21.76
CA GLU A 154 -10.21 -4.54 -20.42
C GLU A 154 -9.03 -5.54 -20.38
N TRP A 155 -8.12 -5.38 -19.41
CA TRP A 155 -7.02 -6.27 -19.14
C TRP A 155 -7.11 -6.75 -17.71
N LEU A 156 -8.07 -7.67 -17.44
CA LEU A 156 -8.50 -8.03 -16.08
C LEU A 156 -7.60 -9.04 -15.37
N HIS A 157 -6.69 -9.67 -16.08
CA HIS A 157 -5.83 -10.72 -15.56
C HIS A 157 -4.36 -10.38 -15.78
N HIS A 158 -3.48 -10.99 -14.99
CA HIS A 158 -2.02 -10.79 -15.03
C HIS A 158 -1.43 -10.87 -16.45
N ARG A 159 -2.03 -11.64 -17.36
CA ARG A 159 -1.58 -11.80 -18.76
C ARG A 159 -2.72 -11.64 -19.76
N GLY A 160 -3.66 -10.75 -19.47
CA GLY A 160 -4.78 -10.37 -20.30
C GLY A 160 -6.04 -11.16 -20.00
N ASP A 161 -6.01 -12.45 -20.16
CA ASP A 161 -7.14 -13.36 -19.96
C ASP A 161 -6.77 -14.57 -19.06
N PRO A 162 -7.75 -15.37 -18.60
CA PRO A 162 -7.48 -16.57 -17.80
C PRO A 162 -6.59 -17.60 -18.49
N GLY A 163 -6.53 -17.59 -19.82
CA GLY A 163 -5.64 -18.44 -20.63
C GLY A 163 -4.21 -17.92 -20.75
N SER A 164 -3.91 -16.74 -20.18
CA SER A 164 -2.59 -16.11 -20.22
C SER A 164 -2.03 -15.89 -21.63
N LYS A 165 -2.88 -15.52 -22.58
CA LYS A 165 -2.53 -15.44 -24.00
C LYS A 165 -1.68 -14.23 -24.37
N ASN A 166 -1.64 -13.20 -23.51
CA ASN A 166 -0.97 -11.90 -23.80
C ASN A 166 -1.44 -11.28 -25.15
N TYR A 167 -2.71 -11.42 -25.46
CA TYR A 167 -3.31 -10.93 -26.68
C TYR A 167 -4.29 -9.80 -26.40
N SER A 168 -4.20 -8.73 -27.15
CA SER A 168 -5.18 -7.64 -27.22
C SER A 168 -5.77 -7.58 -28.63
N PRO A 169 -7.10 -7.48 -28.80
CA PRO A 169 -7.74 -7.30 -30.10
C PRO A 169 -7.65 -5.86 -30.63
N LEU A 170 -7.06 -4.93 -29.86
CA LEU A 170 -6.92 -3.53 -30.26
C LEU A 170 -5.96 -3.41 -31.45
N ASP A 171 -6.33 -2.61 -32.44
CA ASP A 171 -5.58 -2.35 -33.66
C ASP A 171 -5.32 -0.84 -33.93
N LEU A 172 -5.63 0.02 -32.97
CA LEU A 172 -5.36 1.45 -33.04
C LEU A 172 -3.88 1.75 -33.23
N ILE A 173 -3.00 0.94 -32.66
CA ILE A 173 -1.55 0.99 -32.90
C ILE A 173 -1.20 -0.12 -33.87
N ASN A 174 -0.65 0.25 -35.02
CA ASN A 174 -0.33 -0.66 -36.11
C ASN A 174 0.97 -0.22 -36.83
N GLN A 175 1.33 -0.90 -37.92
CA GLN A 175 2.60 -0.66 -38.63
C GLN A 175 2.67 0.77 -39.23
N ASP A 176 1.54 1.42 -39.49
CA ASP A 176 1.49 2.74 -40.13
C ASP A 176 1.64 3.90 -39.11
N ASN A 177 1.57 3.63 -37.79
CA ASN A 177 1.59 4.67 -36.78
C ASN A 177 2.45 4.38 -35.55
N VAL A 178 3.05 3.19 -35.45
CA VAL A 178 3.86 2.81 -34.28
C VAL A 178 5.10 3.70 -34.10
N ASP A 179 5.66 4.24 -35.18
CA ASP A 179 6.80 5.16 -35.16
C ASP A 179 6.45 6.58 -34.66
N ARG A 180 5.16 6.89 -34.51
CA ARG A 180 4.66 8.17 -34.01
C ARG A 180 4.22 8.12 -32.56
N LEU A 181 4.48 7.00 -31.84
CA LEU A 181 4.15 6.88 -30.44
C LEU A 181 4.96 7.86 -29.60
N GLU A 182 4.26 8.57 -28.72
CA GLU A 182 4.86 9.46 -27.74
C GLU A 182 4.49 9.00 -26.32
N ILE A 183 5.33 9.36 -25.34
CA ILE A 183 5.04 9.07 -23.95
C ILE A 183 3.98 10.04 -23.48
N ALA A 184 2.75 9.56 -23.26
CA ALA A 184 1.66 10.36 -22.74
C ALA A 184 1.89 10.80 -21.29
N TRP A 185 2.34 9.87 -20.43
CA TRP A 185 2.67 10.16 -19.04
C TRP A 185 3.66 9.14 -18.47
N ARG A 186 4.25 9.48 -17.33
CA ARG A 186 5.10 8.58 -16.53
C ARG A 186 4.64 8.63 -15.08
N TRP A 187 4.38 7.47 -14.52
CA TRP A 187 4.06 7.33 -13.11
C TRP A 187 5.30 6.85 -12.35
N LYS A 188 5.58 7.49 -11.19
CA LYS A 188 6.76 7.20 -10.37
C LYS A 188 6.37 6.59 -9.04
N SER A 189 7.15 5.64 -8.56
CA SER A 189 6.98 4.98 -7.26
C SER A 189 7.97 5.47 -6.19
N ASP A 190 8.49 6.68 -6.31
CA ASP A 190 9.54 7.22 -5.45
C ASP A 190 9.11 7.38 -3.98
N ASN A 191 7.80 7.56 -3.74
CA ASN A 191 7.21 7.79 -2.42
C ASN A 191 6.64 6.51 -1.74
N PHE A 192 7.11 5.31 -2.10
CA PHE A 192 6.51 4.06 -1.62
C PHE A 192 7.38 3.28 -0.62
N GLY A 193 8.13 3.95 0.18
CA GLY A 193 8.91 3.34 1.24
C GLY A 193 10.17 4.13 1.58
N PRO A 194 10.93 3.69 2.59
CA PRO A 194 12.13 4.39 3.06
C PRO A 194 13.25 4.40 2.01
N THR A 195 13.27 3.39 1.15
CA THR A 195 14.24 3.29 0.04
C THR A 195 13.50 2.95 -1.25
N PRO A 196 13.90 3.51 -2.41
CA PRO A 196 13.38 3.08 -3.69
C PRO A 196 13.60 1.57 -3.89
N TRP A 197 12.62 0.89 -4.48
CA TRP A 197 12.74 -0.50 -4.86
C TRP A 197 13.08 -0.57 -6.34
N GLU A 198 14.28 -1.00 -6.67
CA GLU A 198 14.82 -0.95 -8.04
C GLU A 198 14.24 -2.06 -8.95
N ASN A 199 13.71 -3.14 -8.37
CA ASN A 199 13.19 -4.26 -9.12
C ASN A 199 11.67 -4.20 -9.22
N LEU A 200 11.14 -3.55 -10.25
CA LEU A 200 9.70 -3.47 -10.53
C LEU A 200 9.27 -4.70 -11.34
N GLN A 201 8.50 -5.59 -10.72
CA GLN A 201 7.99 -6.83 -11.33
C GLN A 201 6.46 -6.84 -11.49
N THR A 202 5.80 -5.76 -11.14
CA THR A 202 4.35 -5.68 -11.22
C THR A 202 3.86 -5.72 -12.66
N THR A 203 2.76 -6.43 -12.89
CA THR A 203 2.00 -6.33 -14.12
C THR A 203 0.68 -5.63 -13.79
N PRO A 204 0.46 -4.41 -14.27
CA PRO A 204 -0.81 -3.72 -14.10
C PRO A 204 -1.96 -4.51 -14.75
N ILE A 205 -3.12 -4.43 -14.14
CA ILE A 205 -4.40 -4.81 -14.78
C ILE A 205 -5.20 -3.54 -15.04
N MET A 206 -6.11 -3.58 -16.00
CA MET A 206 -6.95 -2.45 -16.34
C MET A 206 -8.43 -2.86 -16.34
N ALA A 207 -9.23 -2.14 -15.56
CA ALA A 207 -10.69 -2.25 -15.54
C ALA A 207 -11.30 -0.85 -15.54
N ASN A 208 -12.32 -0.61 -16.35
CA ASN A 208 -13.04 0.66 -16.41
C ASN A 208 -12.13 1.91 -16.55
N GLY A 209 -11.09 1.83 -17.39
CA GLY A 209 -10.14 2.94 -17.58
C GLY A 209 -9.20 3.21 -16.39
N VAL A 210 -9.19 2.35 -15.38
CA VAL A 210 -8.29 2.43 -14.22
C VAL A 210 -7.26 1.32 -14.27
N LEU A 211 -5.99 1.70 -14.12
CA LEU A 211 -4.88 0.77 -13.92
C LEU A 211 -4.71 0.47 -12.44
N TYR A 212 -4.71 -0.81 -12.09
CA TYR A 212 -4.39 -1.28 -10.75
C TYR A 212 -3.05 -1.98 -10.75
N ALA A 213 -2.17 -1.56 -9.86
CA ALA A 213 -0.81 -2.08 -9.76
C ALA A 213 -0.34 -2.15 -8.30
N THR A 214 0.79 -2.80 -8.10
CA THR A 214 1.50 -2.79 -6.82
C THR A 214 2.86 -2.13 -6.98
N ALA A 215 3.31 -1.38 -5.97
CA ALA A 215 4.54 -0.62 -6.04
C ALA A 215 5.28 -0.56 -4.69
N GLY A 216 6.57 -0.28 -4.74
CA GLY A 216 7.41 0.01 -3.59
C GLY A 216 7.71 -1.18 -2.69
N TYR A 217 8.50 -0.91 -1.66
CA TYR A 217 9.03 -1.92 -0.73
C TYR A 217 7.94 -2.67 0.04
N ARG A 218 6.84 -1.97 0.39
CA ARG A 218 5.75 -2.53 1.21
C ARG A 218 4.52 -2.95 0.40
N ARG A 219 4.68 -3.14 -0.91
CA ARG A 219 3.61 -3.58 -1.82
C ARG A 219 2.36 -2.72 -1.72
N THR A 220 2.54 -1.40 -1.87
CA THR A 220 1.41 -0.47 -1.94
C THR A 220 0.56 -0.78 -3.17
N VAL A 221 -0.74 -0.95 -3.00
CA VAL A 221 -1.69 -1.02 -4.12
C VAL A 221 -2.02 0.38 -4.58
N VAL A 222 -2.03 0.60 -5.88
CA VAL A 222 -2.36 1.90 -6.49
C VAL A 222 -3.41 1.73 -7.56
N ALA A 223 -4.33 2.70 -7.64
CA ALA A 223 -5.23 2.90 -8.76
C ALA A 223 -4.82 4.18 -9.46
N ILE A 224 -4.65 4.09 -10.78
CA ILE A 224 -4.15 5.16 -11.62
C ILE A 224 -5.14 5.35 -12.78
N ASP A 225 -5.52 6.58 -13.05
CA ASP A 225 -6.25 6.92 -14.28
C ASP A 225 -5.40 6.55 -15.50
N ALA A 226 -5.91 5.65 -16.34
CA ALA A 226 -5.15 5.12 -17.46
C ALA A 226 -4.86 6.16 -18.54
N ALA A 227 -5.68 7.18 -18.68
CA ALA A 227 -5.52 8.23 -19.67
C ALA A 227 -4.52 9.31 -19.23
N THR A 228 -4.54 9.68 -17.94
CA THR A 228 -3.79 10.84 -17.43
C THR A 228 -2.55 10.46 -16.60
N GLY A 229 -2.50 9.23 -16.06
CA GLY A 229 -1.47 8.82 -15.10
C GLY A 229 -1.69 9.37 -13.69
N GLU A 230 -2.83 10.01 -13.41
CA GLU A 230 -3.15 10.51 -12.08
C GLU A 230 -3.41 9.38 -11.11
N THR A 231 -2.85 9.47 -9.90
CA THR A 231 -3.12 8.52 -8.82
C THR A 231 -4.48 8.81 -8.20
N LEU A 232 -5.44 7.91 -8.38
CA LEU A 232 -6.79 8.02 -7.86
C LEU A 232 -6.86 7.67 -6.37
N TRP A 233 -6.27 6.54 -5.99
CA TRP A 233 -6.13 6.13 -4.60
C TRP A 233 -4.93 5.20 -4.41
N MET A 234 -4.57 5.00 -3.15
CA MET A 234 -3.50 4.10 -2.72
C MET A 234 -3.90 3.39 -1.45
N TYR A 235 -3.48 2.15 -1.34
CA TYR A 235 -3.63 1.36 -0.12
C TYR A 235 -2.31 0.70 0.27
N ARG A 236 -1.96 0.79 1.54
CA ARG A 236 -0.81 0.10 2.13
C ARG A 236 -1.22 -0.42 3.50
N ILE A 237 -0.98 -1.69 3.74
CA ILE A 237 -1.09 -2.24 5.08
C ILE A 237 0.21 -1.98 5.85
N ASP A 238 0.10 -1.55 7.09
CA ASP A 238 1.23 -1.49 8.00
C ASP A 238 1.29 -2.81 8.79
N GLU A 239 2.36 -3.56 8.59
CA GLU A 239 2.52 -4.89 9.15
C GLU A 239 3.60 -4.96 10.23
N GLY A 240 4.27 -3.84 10.55
CA GLY A 240 5.34 -3.78 11.53
C GLY A 240 6.42 -4.85 11.29
N SER A 241 6.88 -5.49 12.38
CA SER A 241 7.90 -6.55 12.36
C SER A 241 7.55 -7.70 11.41
N ARG A 242 6.29 -8.05 11.27
CA ARG A 242 5.84 -9.11 10.37
C ARG A 242 6.15 -8.80 8.90
N GLY A 243 5.93 -7.55 8.48
CA GLY A 243 6.31 -7.09 7.15
C GLY A 243 7.83 -7.02 6.96
N ASP A 244 8.54 -6.59 7.98
CA ASP A 244 10.00 -6.49 7.96
C ASP A 244 10.69 -7.85 7.93
N ASN A 245 10.10 -8.89 8.52
CA ASN A 245 10.58 -10.27 8.48
C ASN A 245 10.11 -11.05 7.24
N ALA A 246 9.26 -10.47 6.40
CA ALA A 246 8.69 -11.17 5.27
C ALA A 246 9.76 -11.65 4.27
N PRO A 247 9.70 -12.92 3.79
CA PRO A 247 10.68 -13.44 2.83
C PRO A 247 10.50 -12.89 1.42
N ARG A 248 9.33 -12.32 1.12
CA ARG A 248 8.95 -11.80 -0.19
C ARG A 248 8.50 -10.34 -0.08
N LYS A 249 9.45 -9.46 0.21
CA LYS A 249 9.27 -8.01 0.24
C LYS A 249 9.14 -7.44 -1.18
N GLY A 250 8.92 -6.16 -1.27
CA GLY A 250 8.85 -5.44 -2.55
C GLY A 250 7.48 -5.49 -3.20
N PRO A 251 7.35 -4.94 -4.41
CA PRO A 251 6.06 -4.66 -5.06
C PRO A 251 5.25 -5.92 -5.36
N GLY A 252 5.86 -7.09 -5.39
CA GLY A 252 5.17 -8.28 -5.90
C GLY A 252 4.90 -8.19 -7.39
N ARG A 253 3.91 -8.97 -7.88
CA ARG A 253 3.61 -9.07 -9.31
C ARG A 253 2.24 -8.55 -9.71
N GLY A 254 1.55 -7.83 -8.83
CA GLY A 254 0.27 -7.21 -9.12
C GLY A 254 -0.87 -7.66 -8.20
N VAL A 255 -2.08 -7.50 -8.67
CA VAL A 255 -3.33 -7.73 -7.95
C VAL A 255 -4.25 -8.64 -8.77
N ALA A 256 -5.33 -9.14 -8.15
CA ALA A 256 -6.43 -9.76 -8.86
C ALA A 256 -7.69 -8.88 -8.76
N TYR A 257 -8.59 -9.03 -9.71
CA TYR A 257 -9.81 -8.27 -9.83
C TYR A 257 -11.03 -9.19 -9.91
N ARG A 258 -12.13 -8.78 -9.30
CA ARG A 258 -13.44 -9.42 -9.40
C ARG A 258 -14.51 -8.35 -9.58
N ARG A 259 -15.45 -8.63 -10.48
CA ARG A 259 -16.68 -7.84 -10.65
C ARG A 259 -17.90 -8.74 -10.41
N ASP A 260 -18.85 -8.23 -9.64
CA ASP A 260 -20.14 -8.88 -9.41
C ASP A 260 -21.22 -7.78 -9.39
N GLY A 261 -21.94 -7.64 -10.50
CA GLY A 261 -22.80 -6.49 -10.71
C GLY A 261 -22.03 -5.17 -10.60
N ASP A 262 -22.46 -4.28 -9.71
CA ASP A 262 -21.82 -3.00 -9.43
C ASP A 262 -20.68 -3.09 -8.41
N GLU A 263 -20.46 -4.25 -7.83
CA GLU A 263 -19.39 -4.46 -6.86
C GLU A 263 -18.09 -4.88 -7.54
N GLU A 264 -17.06 -4.10 -7.33
CA GLU A 264 -15.72 -4.33 -7.87
C GLU A 264 -14.71 -4.46 -6.75
N THR A 265 -13.92 -5.53 -6.75
CA THR A 265 -12.99 -5.85 -5.67
C THR A 265 -11.60 -6.13 -6.20
N ILE A 266 -10.60 -5.52 -5.57
CA ILE A 266 -9.18 -5.79 -5.79
C ILE A 266 -8.67 -6.68 -4.65
N TYR A 267 -8.00 -7.78 -4.99
CA TYR A 267 -7.34 -8.65 -4.03
C TYR A 267 -5.84 -8.55 -4.17
N VAL A 268 -5.16 -8.46 -3.03
CA VAL A 268 -3.69 -8.43 -2.96
C VAL A 268 -3.20 -9.29 -1.81
N ILE A 269 -2.03 -9.91 -1.98
CA ILE A 269 -1.32 -10.58 -0.88
C ILE A 269 -0.24 -9.64 -0.39
N SER A 270 -0.28 -9.25 0.89
CA SER A 270 0.73 -8.37 1.50
C SER A 270 2.08 -9.08 1.68
N PRO A 271 3.18 -8.34 1.92
CA PRO A 271 4.48 -8.93 2.26
C PRO A 271 4.40 -9.89 3.44
N GLY A 272 3.68 -9.53 4.52
CA GLY A 272 3.47 -10.36 5.71
C GLY A 272 2.51 -11.53 5.54
N TYR A 273 2.13 -11.84 4.30
CA TYR A 273 1.27 -12.95 3.92
C TYR A 273 -0.15 -12.83 4.51
N ARG A 274 -0.80 -11.71 4.19
CA ARG A 274 -2.24 -11.47 4.41
C ARG A 274 -2.92 -11.28 3.08
N LEU A 275 -4.11 -11.87 2.90
CA LEU A 275 -4.98 -11.60 1.76
C LEU A 275 -5.88 -10.43 2.12
N VAL A 276 -5.83 -9.38 1.32
CA VAL A 276 -6.62 -8.16 1.51
C VAL A 276 -7.59 -7.99 0.36
N ALA A 277 -8.85 -7.70 0.67
CA ALA A 277 -9.88 -7.35 -0.30
C ALA A 277 -10.21 -5.85 -0.19
N LEU A 278 -10.04 -5.12 -1.29
CA LEU A 278 -10.26 -3.69 -1.39
C LEU A 278 -11.43 -3.40 -2.33
N ASP A 279 -12.25 -2.44 -1.97
CA ASP A 279 -13.17 -1.83 -2.91
C ASP A 279 -12.39 -1.13 -4.03
N ALA A 280 -12.64 -1.48 -5.27
CA ALA A 280 -11.84 -1.02 -6.42
C ALA A 280 -11.95 0.49 -6.66
N ARG A 281 -13.08 1.12 -6.29
CA ARG A 281 -13.32 2.56 -6.49
C ARG A 281 -12.66 3.41 -5.42
N THR A 282 -12.51 2.88 -4.21
CA THR A 282 -12.08 3.69 -3.05
C THR A 282 -10.75 3.27 -2.46
N GLY A 283 -10.27 2.04 -2.77
CA GLY A 283 -9.09 1.46 -2.14
C GLY A 283 -9.29 1.09 -0.67
N ARG A 284 -10.53 1.11 -0.16
CA ARG A 284 -10.83 0.75 1.23
C ARG A 284 -10.97 -0.76 1.39
N PRO A 285 -10.48 -1.33 2.49
CA PRO A 285 -10.76 -2.72 2.82
C PRO A 285 -12.28 -2.98 2.87
N ARG A 286 -12.71 -4.11 2.31
CA ARG A 286 -14.12 -4.53 2.36
C ARG A 286 -14.44 -5.15 3.71
N PRO A 287 -15.32 -4.54 4.53
CA PRO A 287 -15.54 -4.97 5.92
C PRO A 287 -16.12 -6.39 6.04
N THR A 288 -16.78 -6.89 5.00
CA THR A 288 -17.39 -8.23 4.96
C THR A 288 -16.37 -9.35 4.71
N PHE A 289 -15.16 -9.01 4.27
CA PHE A 289 -14.13 -9.98 3.93
C PHE A 289 -13.19 -10.22 5.13
N GLY A 290 -13.14 -11.43 5.65
CA GLY A 290 -12.30 -11.80 6.78
C GLY A 290 -12.50 -10.91 8.01
N ASP A 291 -11.40 -10.50 8.63
CA ASP A 291 -11.44 -9.48 9.69
C ASP A 291 -11.19 -8.09 9.06
N SER A 292 -12.27 -7.33 8.91
CA SER A 292 -12.22 -5.94 8.43
C SER A 292 -11.48 -5.76 7.08
N GLY A 293 -11.69 -6.71 6.17
CA GLY A 293 -11.08 -6.71 4.83
C GLY A 293 -9.84 -7.57 4.69
N ILE A 294 -9.45 -8.33 5.71
CA ILE A 294 -8.17 -9.03 5.78
C ILE A 294 -8.35 -10.47 6.24
N VAL A 295 -7.71 -11.41 5.55
CA VAL A 295 -7.54 -12.79 5.98
C VAL A 295 -6.07 -13.06 6.29
N ASP A 296 -5.80 -13.59 7.48
CA ASP A 296 -4.44 -14.02 7.85
C ASP A 296 -4.12 -15.37 7.23
N LEU A 297 -3.26 -15.36 6.21
CA LEU A 297 -2.90 -16.58 5.48
C LEU A 297 -1.95 -17.49 6.27
N LYS A 298 -1.09 -16.94 7.16
CA LYS A 298 -0.20 -17.74 8.01
C LYS A 298 -1.00 -18.56 9.01
N ALA A 299 -2.01 -17.96 9.63
CA ALA A 299 -2.90 -18.65 10.57
C ALA A 299 -3.72 -19.77 9.92
N ASN A 300 -3.86 -19.71 8.59
CA ASN A 300 -4.66 -20.66 7.82
C ASN A 300 -3.86 -21.79 7.16
N LEU A 301 -2.54 -21.88 7.41
CA LEU A 301 -1.71 -22.94 6.81
C LEU A 301 -1.85 -24.32 7.48
N GLY A 302 -2.55 -24.42 8.62
CA GLY A 302 -2.73 -25.67 9.35
C GLY A 302 -1.51 -26.12 10.17
N GLN A 303 -0.57 -25.22 10.38
CA GLN A 303 0.62 -25.39 11.21
C GLN A 303 0.63 -24.37 12.36
N ASP A 304 1.22 -24.75 13.49
CA ASP A 304 1.51 -23.83 14.60
C ASP A 304 2.76 -23.02 14.23
N LEU A 305 2.56 -21.82 13.72
CA LEU A 305 3.61 -20.93 13.24
C LEU A 305 3.63 -19.63 14.06
N ASP A 306 4.84 -19.14 14.32
CA ASP A 306 4.99 -17.75 14.75
C ASP A 306 4.61 -16.82 13.60
N LEU A 307 3.50 -16.10 13.76
CA LEU A 307 2.91 -15.28 12.69
C LEU A 307 3.82 -14.12 12.27
N ASP A 308 4.69 -13.63 13.15
CA ASP A 308 5.59 -12.52 12.85
C ASP A 308 6.87 -12.97 12.15
N THR A 309 7.40 -14.13 12.50
CA THR A 309 8.72 -14.56 12.03
C THR A 309 8.70 -15.70 11.03
N ALA A 310 7.58 -16.47 10.92
CA ALA A 310 7.51 -17.60 10.00
C ALA A 310 7.85 -17.17 8.55
N PRO A 311 8.82 -17.86 7.90
CA PRO A 311 9.38 -17.43 6.61
C PRO A 311 8.51 -17.89 5.43
N VAL A 312 7.24 -17.49 5.41
CA VAL A 312 6.29 -17.77 4.33
C VAL A 312 5.68 -16.47 3.81
N GLY A 313 5.46 -16.38 2.51
CA GLY A 313 4.88 -15.23 1.83
C GLY A 313 4.41 -15.60 0.43
N ALA A 314 4.14 -14.60 -0.38
CA ALA A 314 3.91 -14.74 -1.82
C ALA A 314 4.35 -13.49 -2.56
N SER A 315 4.82 -13.62 -3.79
CA SER A 315 5.05 -12.50 -4.71
C SER A 315 4.09 -12.51 -5.89
N SER A 316 3.47 -13.65 -6.19
CA SER A 316 2.44 -13.75 -7.21
C SER A 316 1.14 -13.10 -6.73
N PRO A 317 0.35 -12.46 -7.62
CA PRO A 317 -1.00 -12.06 -7.29
C PRO A 317 -1.85 -13.29 -6.99
N PRO A 318 -2.95 -13.16 -6.23
CA PRO A 318 -3.97 -14.20 -6.16
C PRO A 318 -4.66 -14.33 -7.52
N ILE A 319 -5.41 -15.41 -7.70
CA ILE A 319 -6.27 -15.62 -8.87
C ILE A 319 -7.71 -15.73 -8.39
N VAL A 320 -8.64 -15.11 -9.11
CA VAL A 320 -10.08 -15.25 -8.84
C VAL A 320 -10.72 -16.09 -9.93
N VAL A 321 -11.39 -17.17 -9.54
CA VAL A 321 -12.13 -18.06 -10.44
C VAL A 321 -13.43 -18.51 -9.76
N ASN A 322 -14.57 -18.27 -10.40
CA ASN A 322 -15.88 -18.69 -9.89
C ASN A 322 -16.10 -18.31 -8.40
N ASP A 323 -15.86 -17.06 -8.06
CA ASP A 323 -16.00 -16.53 -6.70
C ASP A 323 -15.07 -17.16 -5.66
N VAL A 324 -14.00 -17.81 -6.10
CA VAL A 324 -12.95 -18.33 -5.24
C VAL A 324 -11.64 -17.55 -5.47
N VAL A 325 -11.08 -16.99 -4.42
CA VAL A 325 -9.74 -16.40 -4.44
C VAL A 325 -8.72 -17.48 -4.11
N ILE A 326 -7.87 -17.81 -5.07
CA ILE A 326 -6.87 -18.87 -4.96
C ILE A 326 -5.51 -18.25 -4.64
N VAL A 327 -4.87 -18.75 -3.61
CA VAL A 327 -3.60 -18.25 -3.08
C VAL A 327 -2.60 -19.39 -2.98
N GLY A 328 -1.39 -19.16 -3.48
CA GLY A 328 -0.23 -20.03 -3.26
C GLY A 328 0.71 -19.47 -2.18
N ALA A 329 1.57 -20.31 -1.64
CA ALA A 329 2.62 -19.93 -0.71
C ALA A 329 4.00 -19.99 -1.36
N ALA A 330 4.92 -19.12 -0.93
CA ALA A 330 6.31 -19.11 -1.34
C ALA A 330 7.23 -19.00 -0.12
N MET A 331 8.24 -19.85 -0.11
CA MET A 331 9.30 -19.85 0.90
C MET A 331 10.47 -18.96 0.45
N PRO A 332 11.45 -18.68 1.32
CA PRO A 332 12.72 -18.07 0.92
C PRO A 332 13.34 -18.86 -0.24
N ALA A 333 13.80 -18.16 -1.29
CA ALA A 333 14.46 -18.81 -2.41
C ALA A 333 15.89 -19.14 -2.04
N GLY A 334 16.28 -20.43 -2.18
CA GLY A 334 17.67 -20.89 -2.10
C GLY A 334 18.35 -20.69 -0.74
N GLY A 335 19.28 -21.52 -0.39
CA GLY A 335 20.21 -21.27 0.71
C GLY A 335 19.82 -21.71 2.12
N ALA A 336 18.55 -21.85 2.43
CA ALA A 336 18.14 -22.49 3.69
C ALA A 336 18.07 -24.02 3.48
N PRO A 337 18.70 -24.83 4.32
CA PRO A 337 18.51 -26.27 4.24
C PRO A 337 17.03 -26.60 4.41
N PRO A 338 16.46 -27.49 3.58
CA PRO A 338 15.08 -27.94 3.76
C PRO A 338 14.97 -28.69 5.09
N THR A 339 13.99 -28.33 5.91
CA THR A 339 13.65 -29.01 7.15
C THR A 339 12.16 -29.29 7.20
N LYS A 340 11.73 -30.28 7.99
CA LYS A 340 10.31 -30.59 8.18
C LYS A 340 9.54 -29.49 8.94
N GLU A 341 10.27 -28.62 9.66
CA GLU A 341 9.73 -27.50 10.40
C GLU A 341 9.45 -26.26 9.52
N MET A 342 9.85 -26.29 8.26
CA MET A 342 9.54 -25.21 7.32
C MET A 342 8.02 -25.09 7.09
N PRO A 343 7.50 -23.87 6.89
CA PRO A 343 6.10 -23.69 6.52
C PRO A 343 5.75 -24.48 5.25
N VAL A 344 4.55 -25.04 5.23
CA VAL A 344 4.05 -25.79 4.06
C VAL A 344 3.69 -24.89 2.90
N GLY A 345 3.93 -25.36 1.66
CA GLY A 345 3.69 -24.64 0.42
C GLY A 345 2.30 -24.92 -0.19
N ASN A 346 1.26 -24.97 0.60
CA ASN A 346 -0.08 -25.33 0.17
C ASN A 346 -0.71 -24.27 -0.76
N VAL A 347 -1.67 -24.71 -1.58
CA VAL A 347 -2.56 -23.83 -2.34
C VAL A 347 -3.92 -23.80 -1.65
N THR A 348 -4.48 -22.63 -1.43
CA THR A 348 -5.70 -22.47 -0.62
C THR A 348 -6.73 -21.63 -1.39
N GLY A 349 -7.99 -22.04 -1.35
CA GLY A 349 -9.11 -21.29 -1.90
C GLY A 349 -9.96 -20.65 -0.81
N TYR A 350 -10.28 -19.39 -1.02
CA TYR A 350 -11.11 -18.56 -0.14
C TYR A 350 -12.34 -18.07 -0.88
N ASP A 351 -13.47 -17.98 -0.18
CA ASP A 351 -14.65 -17.30 -0.70
C ASP A 351 -14.33 -15.82 -0.98
N ALA A 352 -14.67 -15.36 -2.18
CA ALA A 352 -14.31 -14.02 -2.63
C ALA A 352 -15.06 -12.89 -1.91
N VAL A 353 -16.20 -13.17 -1.28
CA VAL A 353 -17.03 -12.18 -0.57
C VAL A 353 -16.71 -12.17 0.92
N THR A 354 -16.59 -13.35 1.52
CA THR A 354 -16.48 -13.50 2.98
C THR A 354 -15.04 -13.71 3.45
N GLY A 355 -14.14 -14.18 2.58
CA GLY A 355 -12.79 -14.57 2.97
C GLY A 355 -12.74 -15.90 3.76
N GLU A 356 -13.84 -16.64 3.84
CA GLU A 356 -13.85 -17.97 4.45
C GLU A 356 -13.01 -18.95 3.63
N ARG A 357 -12.19 -19.77 4.30
CA ARG A 357 -11.43 -20.81 3.61
C ARG A 357 -12.34 -21.95 3.17
N LEU A 358 -12.45 -22.12 1.85
CA LEU A 358 -13.30 -23.17 1.25
C LEU A 358 -12.59 -24.50 1.16
N TRP A 359 -11.30 -24.47 0.80
CA TRP A 359 -10.50 -25.68 0.62
C TRP A 359 -9.01 -25.38 0.75
N ILE A 360 -8.23 -26.45 0.98
CA ILE A 360 -6.79 -26.48 0.93
C ILE A 360 -6.33 -27.64 0.06
N PHE A 361 -5.36 -27.39 -0.81
CA PHE A 361 -4.68 -28.41 -1.59
C PHE A 361 -3.26 -28.56 -1.02
N HIS A 362 -2.98 -29.73 -0.47
CA HIS A 362 -1.66 -30.05 0.06
C HIS A 362 -0.73 -30.42 -1.10
N THR A 363 0.32 -29.63 -1.33
CA THR A 363 1.33 -29.91 -2.35
C THR A 363 2.18 -31.14 -2.01
N ILE A 364 2.27 -31.49 -0.72
CA ILE A 364 2.76 -32.73 -0.20
C ILE A 364 1.55 -33.47 0.39
N PRO A 365 1.09 -34.57 -0.24
CA PRO A 365 -0.13 -35.25 0.20
C PRO A 365 -0.08 -35.70 1.65
N GLN A 366 -1.15 -35.50 2.38
CA GLN A 366 -1.30 -35.92 3.77
C GLN A 366 -1.84 -37.36 3.85
N PRO A 367 -1.71 -38.06 5.00
CA PRO A 367 -2.25 -39.39 5.17
C PRO A 367 -3.73 -39.48 4.78
N GLY A 368 -4.03 -40.39 3.85
CA GLY A 368 -5.39 -40.58 3.29
C GLY A 368 -5.70 -39.77 2.04
N GLU A 369 -4.83 -38.88 1.60
CA GLU A 369 -4.97 -38.15 0.35
C GLU A 369 -4.37 -38.94 -0.84
N HIS A 370 -4.85 -38.61 -2.05
CA HIS A 370 -4.35 -39.24 -3.27
C HIS A 370 -2.85 -39.00 -3.46
N GLY A 371 -2.11 -40.07 -3.69
CA GLY A 371 -0.66 -40.01 -3.91
C GLY A 371 0.19 -40.07 -2.64
N HIS A 372 -0.38 -40.02 -1.43
CA HIS A 372 0.38 -40.14 -0.19
C HIS A 372 1.17 -41.44 -0.09
N ASP A 373 0.60 -42.55 -0.50
CA ASP A 373 1.21 -43.89 -0.48
C ASP A 373 2.36 -44.06 -1.50
N THR A 374 2.60 -43.08 -2.36
CA THR A 374 3.77 -43.07 -3.25
C THR A 374 5.01 -42.50 -2.60
N TRP A 375 4.88 -41.90 -1.40
CA TRP A 375 5.99 -41.38 -0.62
C TRP A 375 6.56 -42.46 0.28
N GLU A 376 7.87 -42.69 0.19
CA GLU A 376 8.53 -43.74 0.96
C GLU A 376 8.94 -43.25 2.37
N ALA A 377 8.75 -44.10 3.37
CA ALA A 377 9.04 -43.81 4.77
C ALA A 377 8.37 -42.49 5.24
N ASP A 378 9.13 -41.61 5.88
CA ASP A 378 8.66 -40.32 6.40
C ASP A 378 9.06 -39.16 5.49
N SER A 379 9.16 -39.35 4.18
CA SER A 379 9.64 -38.33 3.23
C SER A 379 8.61 -37.25 2.88
N TRP A 380 7.36 -37.42 3.29
CA TRP A 380 6.26 -36.46 3.16
C TRP A 380 6.20 -35.43 4.29
#